data_4230bcda94582ac62ea16b9eaededef9
#
_entry.id   4230bcda94582ac62ea16b9eaededef9
#
_cell.length_a   1.000
_cell.length_b   1.000
_cell.length_c   1.000
_cell.angle_alpha   90.00
_cell.angle_beta   90.00
_cell.angle_gamma   90.00
#
_symmetry.space_group_name_H-M   'P 1'
#
loop_
_entity.id
_entity.type
_entity.pdbx_description
1 polymer ?
#
loop_
_entity_poly.entity_id
_entity_poly.type
_entity_poly.pdbx_seq_one_letter_code
_entity_poly.pdbx_strand_id
1 'polypeptide(L)'
;MNTRIAAAAAWALTFALALGSLGLAAEEKKVSPEDAMKDLAAYKFGQSRSSLTVIEDAVRDSQKNPEQRQALAGKLAAMLGQKDVGRDAKDFICRQLSLIGGEAQVPALAAMLGDKDLSNLGRYALERMPCEAASEALRDALGKTEGVVKVGVINTLGERRDMKAAPEIIKLLGDKDPQIATAAAAAMGKIACPGCCKALGEAKASLKADDALQIPVTNALMQCAEALAAADKKAD
;
A
#
# COMPACT_ATOMS: atom_id res chain seq x y z
N MET A 1 59.82 56.65 -3.48
CA MET A 1 59.53 55.44 -2.65
C MET A 1 58.24 55.72 -1.89
N ASN A 2 57.03 55.37 -2.46
CA ASN A 2 55.75 55.43 -1.75
C ASN A 2 54.52 55.46 -2.72
N THR A 3 54.54 54.66 -3.79
CA THR A 3 53.36 54.53 -4.67
C THR A 3 52.84 53.08 -4.81
N ARG A 4 53.39 52.14 -4.01
CA ARG A 4 52.99 50.73 -4.05
C ARG A 4 52.16 50.25 -2.88
N ILE A 5 51.86 51.08 -1.91
CA ILE A 5 51.08 50.71 -0.71
C ILE A 5 49.57 51.09 -0.83
N ALA A 6 49.23 52.02 -1.73
CA ALA A 6 47.85 52.47 -1.88
C ALA A 6 46.96 51.54 -2.75
N ALA A 7 47.57 50.65 -3.55
CA ALA A 7 46.78 49.74 -4.44
C ALA A 7 46.35 48.44 -3.74
N ALA A 8 46.94 48.07 -2.60
CA ALA A 8 46.60 46.83 -1.89
C ALA A 8 45.38 46.96 -0.95
N ALA A 9 45.07 48.19 -0.54
CA ALA A 9 43.96 48.45 0.38
C ALA A 9 42.57 48.55 -0.34
N ALA A 10 42.58 48.89 -1.62
CA ALA A 10 41.31 49.00 -2.41
C ALA A 10 40.75 47.66 -2.85
N TRP A 11 41.56 46.60 -2.94
CA TRP A 11 41.12 45.24 -3.34
C TRP A 11 40.59 44.43 -2.15
N ALA A 12 40.92 44.74 -0.93
CA ALA A 12 40.43 44.06 0.25
C ALA A 12 38.99 44.48 0.65
N LEU A 13 38.58 45.73 0.32
CA LEU A 13 37.26 46.22 0.64
C LEU A 13 36.17 45.79 -0.38
N THR A 14 36.53 45.47 -1.63
CA THR A 14 35.59 44.99 -2.64
C THR A 14 35.32 43.47 -2.53
N PHE A 15 36.22 42.72 -1.91
CA PHE A 15 36.03 41.29 -1.70
C PHE A 15 35.19 40.97 -0.44
N ALA A 16 35.13 41.87 0.54
CA ALA A 16 34.33 41.71 1.75
C ALA A 16 32.82 42.02 1.53
N LEU A 17 32.47 42.77 0.48
CA LEU A 17 31.07 43.06 0.13
C LEU A 17 30.42 42.00 -0.76
N ALA A 18 31.20 41.11 -1.40
CA ALA A 18 30.70 40.02 -2.23
C ALA A 18 30.42 38.73 -1.43
N LEU A 19 30.90 38.62 -0.20
CA LEU A 19 30.65 37.46 0.69
C LEU A 19 29.47 37.65 1.65
N GLY A 20 28.91 38.87 1.69
CA GLY A 20 27.76 39.20 2.55
C GLY A 20 26.39 38.84 1.96
N SER A 21 26.30 38.39 0.70
CA SER A 21 25.02 38.09 0.04
C SER A 21 24.77 36.62 -0.21
N LEU A 22 25.61 35.72 0.30
CA LEU A 22 25.43 34.27 0.18
C LEU A 22 24.85 33.62 1.47
N GLY A 23 24.23 34.36 2.32
CA GLY A 23 23.71 33.88 3.60
C GLY A 23 22.24 34.12 3.87
N LEU A 24 21.44 34.40 2.84
CA LEU A 24 20.00 34.25 2.91
C LEU A 24 19.65 32.83 2.44
N ALA A 25 19.97 31.83 3.26
CA ALA A 25 19.18 30.62 3.28
C ALA A 25 17.74 31.08 3.52
N ALA A 26 16.89 31.04 2.50
CA ALA A 26 15.47 31.24 2.69
C ALA A 26 15.07 30.31 3.84
N GLU A 27 14.64 30.86 4.98
CA GLU A 27 13.98 30.07 6.01
C GLU A 27 12.85 29.33 5.29
N GLU A 28 13.04 28.03 5.03
CA GLU A 28 11.97 27.19 4.53
C GLU A 28 10.82 27.32 5.53
N LYS A 29 9.80 28.03 5.11
CA LYS A 29 8.61 28.28 5.91
C LYS A 29 8.09 26.91 6.35
N LYS A 30 8.26 26.59 7.63
CA LYS A 30 7.88 25.30 8.19
C LYS A 30 6.39 25.10 7.93
N VAL A 31 6.04 24.19 7.02
CA VAL A 31 4.65 23.91 6.67
C VAL A 31 3.94 23.39 7.90
N SER A 32 2.81 23.99 8.28
CA SER A 32 2.01 23.50 9.39
C SER A 32 1.31 22.17 9.02
N PRO A 33 0.99 21.28 9.99
CA PRO A 33 0.24 20.04 9.69
C PRO A 33 -1.11 20.29 9.01
N GLU A 34 -1.76 21.43 9.31
CA GLU A 34 -3.04 21.79 8.70
C GLU A 34 -2.87 22.23 7.24
N ASP A 35 -1.85 23.02 6.95
CA ASP A 35 -1.53 23.42 5.57
C ASP A 35 -1.04 22.21 4.77
N ALA A 36 -0.25 21.32 5.38
CA ALA A 36 0.18 20.07 4.75
C ALA A 36 -1.01 19.19 4.30
N MET A 37 -2.09 19.14 5.09
CA MET A 37 -3.30 18.41 4.71
C MET A 37 -4.05 19.06 3.54
N LYS A 38 -4.07 20.40 3.46
CA LYS A 38 -4.66 21.12 2.32
C LYS A 38 -3.85 20.89 1.04
N ASP A 39 -2.52 20.99 1.16
CA ASP A 39 -1.61 20.76 0.04
C ASP A 39 -1.71 19.32 -0.47
N LEU A 40 -1.90 18.34 0.44
CA LEU A 40 -2.08 16.94 0.08
C LEU A 40 -3.29 16.75 -0.85
N ALA A 41 -4.40 17.45 -0.64
CA ALA A 41 -5.59 17.31 -1.50
C ALA A 41 -5.27 17.61 -2.97
N ALA A 42 -4.43 18.63 -3.22
CA ALA A 42 -4.03 19.05 -4.56
C ALA A 42 -2.76 18.37 -5.08
N TYR A 43 -2.14 17.49 -4.30
CA TYR A 43 -0.86 16.88 -4.62
C TYR A 43 -0.92 16.03 -5.89
N LYS A 44 0.11 16.19 -6.75
CA LYS A 44 0.36 15.34 -7.91
C LYS A 44 1.80 14.81 -7.88
N PHE A 45 2.00 13.61 -8.38
CA PHE A 45 3.33 13.00 -8.49
C PHE A 45 4.31 13.92 -9.24
N GLY A 46 5.52 14.03 -8.70
CA GLY A 46 6.56 14.94 -9.23
C GLY A 46 6.58 16.34 -8.62
N GLN A 47 5.59 16.74 -7.83
CA GLN A 47 5.62 17.99 -7.08
C GLN A 47 6.49 17.89 -5.81
N SER A 48 6.73 19.04 -5.14
CA SER A 48 7.45 19.08 -3.86
C SER A 48 6.81 18.16 -2.83
N ARG A 49 7.63 17.44 -2.08
CA ARG A 49 7.20 16.53 -1.02
C ARG A 49 7.19 17.17 0.37
N SER A 50 7.45 18.46 0.48
CA SER A 50 7.58 19.14 1.80
C SER A 50 6.34 18.90 2.69
N SER A 51 5.14 19.09 2.14
CA SER A 51 3.89 18.83 2.86
C SER A 51 3.67 17.33 3.15
N LEU A 52 4.08 16.44 2.25
CA LEU A 52 4.00 14.99 2.49
C LEU A 52 4.92 14.57 3.65
N THR A 53 6.13 15.12 3.72
CA THR A 53 7.09 14.84 4.81
C THR A 53 6.52 15.24 6.16
N VAL A 54 5.83 16.38 6.25
CA VAL A 54 5.16 16.81 7.50
C VAL A 54 4.12 15.78 7.95
N ILE A 55 3.36 15.21 7.01
CA ILE A 55 2.37 14.18 7.32
C ILE A 55 3.05 12.86 7.69
N GLU A 56 4.11 12.45 6.97
CA GLU A 56 4.91 11.26 7.30
C GLU A 56 5.51 11.35 8.71
N ASP A 57 6.02 12.52 9.10
CA ASP A 57 6.52 12.79 10.44
C ASP A 57 5.40 12.68 11.48
N ALA A 58 4.24 13.28 11.22
CA ALA A 58 3.08 13.18 12.10
C ALA A 58 2.60 11.73 12.26
N VAL A 59 2.61 10.93 11.18
CA VAL A 59 2.29 9.50 11.21
C VAL A 59 3.29 8.75 12.08
N ARG A 60 4.59 9.00 11.92
CA ARG A 60 5.64 8.37 12.73
C ARG A 60 5.49 8.72 14.21
N ASP A 61 5.28 9.99 14.53
CA ASP A 61 5.19 10.47 15.90
C ASP A 61 3.91 9.97 16.59
N SER A 62 2.81 9.80 15.84
CA SER A 62 1.55 9.27 16.33
C SER A 62 1.61 7.81 16.80
N GLN A 63 2.65 7.04 16.40
CA GLN A 63 2.79 5.63 16.80
C GLN A 63 2.84 5.44 18.32
N LYS A 64 3.30 6.44 19.07
CA LYS A 64 3.42 6.42 20.53
C LYS A 64 2.14 6.86 21.25
N ASN A 65 1.18 7.43 20.52
CA ASN A 65 -0.06 7.97 21.10
C ASN A 65 -1.27 7.45 20.31
N PRO A 66 -2.04 6.48 20.85
CA PRO A 66 -3.19 5.89 20.17
C PRO A 66 -4.28 6.91 19.78
N GLU A 67 -4.52 7.93 20.60
CA GLU A 67 -5.54 8.96 20.31
C GLU A 67 -5.11 9.84 19.12
N GLN A 68 -3.87 10.30 19.10
CA GLN A 68 -3.34 11.07 17.99
C GLN A 68 -3.32 10.24 16.70
N ARG A 69 -2.92 8.96 16.80
CA ARG A 69 -2.93 8.03 15.67
C ARG A 69 -4.32 7.87 15.09
N GLN A 70 -5.34 7.64 15.93
CA GLN A 70 -6.72 7.49 15.51
C GLN A 70 -7.28 8.78 14.88
N ALA A 71 -7.00 9.94 15.49
CA ALA A 71 -7.41 11.23 14.96
C ALA A 71 -6.80 11.51 13.59
N LEU A 72 -5.50 11.25 13.42
CA LEU A 72 -4.80 11.43 12.14
C LEU A 72 -5.32 10.46 11.08
N ALA A 73 -5.48 9.19 11.42
CA ALA A 73 -6.05 8.18 10.53
C ALA A 73 -7.46 8.56 10.09
N GLY A 74 -8.30 9.09 11.00
CA GLY A 74 -9.64 9.58 10.69
C GLY A 74 -9.64 10.74 9.69
N LYS A 75 -8.74 11.73 9.88
CA LYS A 75 -8.59 12.86 8.95
C LYS A 75 -8.17 12.38 7.55
N LEU A 76 -7.18 11.50 7.47
CA LEU A 76 -6.70 10.94 6.20
C LEU A 76 -7.79 10.13 5.50
N ALA A 77 -8.52 9.28 6.21
CA ALA A 77 -9.60 8.47 5.63
C ALA A 77 -10.76 9.33 5.12
N ALA A 78 -11.10 10.41 5.81
CA ALA A 78 -12.13 11.35 5.36
C ALA A 78 -11.81 12.01 4.02
N MET A 79 -10.53 12.17 3.68
CA MET A 79 -10.10 12.72 2.39
C MET A 79 -10.33 11.75 1.22
N LEU A 80 -10.36 10.43 1.44
CA LEU A 80 -10.51 9.45 0.36
C LEU A 80 -11.82 9.59 -0.40
N GLY A 81 -12.90 10.05 0.25
CA GLY A 81 -14.21 10.28 -0.33
C GLY A 81 -14.38 11.64 -1.02
N GLN A 82 -13.42 12.55 -0.89
CA GLN A 82 -13.52 13.90 -1.44
C GLN A 82 -13.25 13.89 -2.97
N LYS A 83 -14.01 14.67 -3.72
CA LYS A 83 -13.92 14.72 -5.20
C LYS A 83 -12.69 15.47 -5.70
N ASP A 84 -12.22 16.43 -4.93
CA ASP A 84 -11.05 17.27 -5.21
C ASP A 84 -9.73 16.61 -4.88
N VAL A 85 -9.75 15.48 -4.14
CA VAL A 85 -8.56 14.70 -3.82
C VAL A 85 -8.22 13.76 -4.98
N GLY A 86 -7.12 14.07 -5.65
CA GLY A 86 -6.65 13.32 -6.82
C GLY A 86 -6.12 11.92 -6.48
N ARG A 87 -5.92 11.09 -7.52
CA ARG A 87 -5.44 9.71 -7.38
C ARG A 87 -4.09 9.63 -6.64
N ASP A 88 -3.15 10.54 -6.94
CA ASP A 88 -1.81 10.53 -6.35
C ASP A 88 -1.86 10.85 -4.85
N ALA A 89 -2.73 11.78 -4.44
CA ALA A 89 -3.01 12.06 -3.05
C ALA A 89 -3.64 10.84 -2.35
N LYS A 90 -4.60 10.16 -3.00
CA LYS A 90 -5.21 8.93 -2.48
C LYS A 90 -4.18 7.80 -2.32
N ASP A 91 -3.24 7.66 -3.26
CA ASP A 91 -2.13 6.69 -3.12
C ASP A 91 -1.31 6.98 -1.85
N PHE A 92 -0.90 8.22 -1.67
CA PHE A 92 -0.18 8.62 -0.47
C PHE A 92 -0.99 8.34 0.81
N ILE A 93 -2.27 8.74 0.83
CA ILE A 93 -3.16 8.50 1.98
C ILE A 93 -3.26 7.00 2.30
N CYS A 94 -3.49 6.14 1.30
CA CYS A 94 -3.58 4.70 1.50
C CYS A 94 -2.27 4.11 2.07
N ARG A 95 -1.11 4.62 1.65
CA ARG A 95 0.19 4.24 2.22
C ARG A 95 0.29 4.64 3.69
N GLN A 96 -0.16 5.85 4.06
CA GLN A 96 -0.16 6.25 5.47
C GLN A 96 -1.15 5.42 6.29
N LEU A 97 -2.37 5.17 5.77
CA LEU A 97 -3.37 4.35 6.44
C LEU A 97 -2.93 2.88 6.60
N SER A 98 -2.06 2.36 5.74
CA SER A 98 -1.47 1.03 5.93
C SER A 98 -0.61 0.91 7.19
N LEU A 99 -0.13 2.04 7.73
CA LEU A 99 0.72 2.12 8.92
C LEU A 99 -0.05 2.44 10.21
N ILE A 100 -1.11 3.27 10.10
CA ILE A 100 -1.82 3.79 11.27
C ILE A 100 -3.33 3.52 11.27
N GLY A 101 -3.87 2.96 10.19
CA GLY A 101 -5.29 2.66 10.08
C GLY A 101 -5.75 1.53 11.01
N GLY A 102 -7.00 1.59 11.41
CA GLY A 102 -7.70 0.59 12.18
C GLY A 102 -9.10 0.32 11.62
N GLU A 103 -9.95 -0.38 12.37
CA GLU A 103 -11.29 -0.77 11.90
C GLU A 103 -12.13 0.42 11.42
N ALA A 104 -12.04 1.56 12.08
CA ALA A 104 -12.80 2.76 11.72
C ALA A 104 -12.48 3.32 10.32
N GLN A 105 -11.31 3.00 9.75
CA GLN A 105 -10.90 3.45 8.42
C GLN A 105 -11.26 2.45 7.30
N VAL A 106 -11.61 1.21 7.67
CA VAL A 106 -11.95 0.15 6.69
C VAL A 106 -13.08 0.57 5.74
N PRO A 107 -14.19 1.19 6.16
CA PRO A 107 -15.27 1.56 5.23
C PRO A 107 -14.81 2.51 4.11
N ALA A 108 -13.95 3.47 4.41
CA ALA A 108 -13.43 4.42 3.41
C ALA A 108 -12.53 3.72 2.38
N LEU A 109 -11.71 2.76 2.81
CA LEU A 109 -10.85 1.95 1.94
C LEU A 109 -11.67 0.93 1.14
N ALA A 110 -12.66 0.30 1.75
CA ALA A 110 -13.55 -0.66 1.10
C ALA A 110 -14.35 -0.03 -0.04
N ALA A 111 -14.76 1.24 0.09
CA ALA A 111 -15.46 1.97 -0.98
C ALA A 111 -14.63 2.10 -2.27
N MET A 112 -13.31 1.94 -2.20
CA MET A 112 -12.41 1.99 -3.35
C MET A 112 -12.28 0.64 -4.08
N LEU A 113 -12.67 -0.48 -3.44
CA LEU A 113 -12.36 -1.83 -3.93
C LEU A 113 -13.03 -2.18 -5.25
N GLY A 114 -14.18 -1.58 -5.57
CA GLY A 114 -14.88 -1.78 -6.83
C GLY A 114 -14.39 -0.91 -7.98
N ASP A 115 -13.59 0.09 -7.73
CA ASP A 115 -13.10 1.04 -8.71
C ASP A 115 -11.83 0.51 -9.41
N LYS A 116 -11.80 0.51 -10.75
CA LYS A 116 -10.67 -0.02 -11.53
C LYS A 116 -9.36 0.72 -11.28
N ASP A 117 -9.43 2.02 -11.05
CA ASP A 117 -8.26 2.89 -10.90
C ASP A 117 -7.79 3.01 -9.43
N LEU A 118 -8.69 2.78 -8.47
CA LEU A 118 -8.43 2.99 -7.06
C LEU A 118 -8.34 1.70 -6.25
N SER A 119 -8.85 0.58 -6.76
CA SER A 119 -8.90 -0.71 -6.05
C SER A 119 -7.53 -1.15 -5.52
N ASN A 120 -6.48 -0.97 -6.30
CA ASN A 120 -5.12 -1.32 -5.89
C ASN A 120 -4.64 -0.50 -4.68
N LEU A 121 -5.07 0.74 -4.55
CA LEU A 121 -4.71 1.62 -3.43
C LEU A 121 -5.41 1.18 -2.14
N GLY A 122 -6.74 0.96 -2.22
CA GLY A 122 -7.52 0.46 -1.09
C GLY A 122 -7.02 -0.90 -0.61
N ARG A 123 -6.77 -1.84 -1.54
CA ARG A 123 -6.23 -3.16 -1.22
C ARG A 123 -4.85 -3.09 -0.56
N TYR A 124 -3.96 -2.20 -1.02
CA TYR A 124 -2.64 -2.00 -0.41
C TYR A 124 -2.74 -1.66 1.08
N ALA A 125 -3.67 -0.79 1.46
CA ALA A 125 -3.87 -0.44 2.85
C ALA A 125 -4.51 -1.59 3.64
N LEU A 126 -5.63 -2.15 3.13
CA LEU A 126 -6.36 -3.24 3.80
C LEU A 126 -5.53 -4.51 3.99
N GLU A 127 -4.61 -4.80 3.06
CA GLU A 127 -3.70 -5.94 3.15
C GLU A 127 -2.84 -5.91 4.42
N ARG A 128 -2.41 -4.72 4.82
CA ARG A 128 -1.49 -4.49 5.95
C ARG A 128 -2.17 -4.19 7.28
N MET A 129 -3.46 -3.88 7.24
CA MET A 129 -4.23 -3.60 8.46
C MET A 129 -4.55 -4.91 9.20
N PRO A 130 -4.13 -5.07 10.47
CA PRO A 130 -4.22 -6.35 11.18
C PRO A 130 -5.61 -6.61 11.81
N CYS A 131 -6.67 -5.93 11.35
CA CYS A 131 -8.03 -6.10 11.85
C CYS A 131 -8.86 -7.05 10.99
N GLU A 132 -9.81 -7.75 11.61
CA GLU A 132 -10.72 -8.68 10.92
C GLU A 132 -11.63 -7.94 9.94
N ALA A 133 -12.07 -6.73 10.26
CA ALA A 133 -12.90 -5.91 9.39
C ALA A 133 -12.27 -5.70 8.00
N ALA A 134 -10.93 -5.58 7.91
CA ALA A 134 -10.24 -5.48 6.63
C ALA A 134 -10.36 -6.78 5.80
N SER A 135 -10.29 -7.94 6.45
CA SER A 135 -10.52 -9.23 5.80
C SER A 135 -11.98 -9.39 5.35
N GLU A 136 -12.92 -8.98 6.18
CA GLU A 136 -14.36 -9.00 5.83
C GLU A 136 -14.65 -8.14 4.61
N ALA A 137 -14.14 -6.90 4.57
CA ALA A 137 -14.30 -6.02 3.43
C ALA A 137 -13.73 -6.61 2.13
N LEU A 138 -12.60 -7.30 2.20
CA LEU A 138 -11.99 -7.98 1.06
C LEU A 138 -12.81 -9.21 0.61
N ARG A 139 -13.34 -10.01 1.55
CA ARG A 139 -14.23 -11.13 1.23
C ARG A 139 -15.53 -10.66 0.57
N ASP A 140 -16.10 -9.58 1.09
CA ASP A 140 -17.27 -8.93 0.49
C ASP A 140 -17.00 -8.42 -0.93
N ALA A 141 -15.83 -7.83 -1.16
CA ALA A 141 -15.42 -7.36 -2.48
C ALA A 141 -15.20 -8.52 -3.47
N LEU A 142 -14.77 -9.69 -3.01
CA LEU A 142 -14.59 -10.88 -3.86
C LEU A 142 -15.86 -11.25 -4.61
N GLY A 143 -17.02 -11.17 -3.95
CA GLY A 143 -18.33 -11.46 -4.55
C GLY A 143 -18.87 -10.34 -5.47
N LYS A 144 -18.33 -9.13 -5.37
CA LYS A 144 -18.87 -7.92 -6.03
C LYS A 144 -17.98 -7.39 -7.16
N THR A 145 -16.81 -7.96 -7.37
CA THR A 145 -15.82 -7.49 -8.35
C THR A 145 -15.64 -8.50 -9.47
N GLU A 146 -15.08 -8.03 -10.60
CA GLU A 146 -14.87 -8.82 -11.82
C GLU A 146 -13.50 -8.52 -12.45
N GLY A 147 -13.06 -9.39 -13.34
CA GLY A 147 -11.83 -9.23 -14.14
C GLY A 147 -10.61 -8.91 -13.27
N VAL A 148 -9.80 -7.94 -13.70
CA VAL A 148 -8.53 -7.56 -13.05
C VAL A 148 -8.71 -7.09 -11.60
N VAL A 149 -9.85 -6.50 -11.27
CA VAL A 149 -10.14 -6.06 -9.90
C VAL A 149 -10.33 -7.27 -8.99
N LYS A 150 -11.12 -8.28 -9.44
CA LYS A 150 -11.30 -9.54 -8.71
C LYS A 150 -9.97 -10.29 -8.53
N VAL A 151 -9.16 -10.37 -9.57
CA VAL A 151 -7.79 -10.92 -9.50
C VAL A 151 -6.99 -10.26 -8.37
N GLY A 152 -7.05 -8.93 -8.30
CA GLY A 152 -6.40 -8.19 -7.24
C GLY A 152 -6.92 -8.53 -5.84
N VAL A 153 -8.24 -8.65 -5.66
CA VAL A 153 -8.86 -9.01 -4.37
C VAL A 153 -8.44 -10.43 -3.96
N ILE A 154 -8.47 -11.40 -4.88
CA ILE A 154 -8.01 -12.78 -4.65
C ILE A 154 -6.55 -12.78 -4.15
N ASN A 155 -5.68 -12.06 -4.84
CA ASN A 155 -4.27 -11.97 -4.47
C ASN A 155 -4.10 -11.40 -3.05
N THR A 156 -4.83 -10.32 -2.72
CA THR A 156 -4.76 -9.70 -1.40
C THR A 156 -5.26 -10.64 -0.28
N LEU A 157 -6.33 -11.39 -0.52
CA LEU A 157 -6.81 -12.42 0.41
C LEU A 157 -5.77 -13.54 0.61
N GLY A 158 -5.06 -13.91 -0.47
CA GLY A 158 -3.95 -14.84 -0.43
C GLY A 158 -2.78 -14.32 0.43
N GLU A 159 -2.35 -13.06 0.24
CA GLU A 159 -1.29 -12.43 1.04
C GLU A 159 -1.66 -12.36 2.53
N ARG A 160 -2.91 -12.07 2.83
CA ARG A 160 -3.42 -12.09 4.21
C ARG A 160 -3.58 -13.51 4.78
N ARG A 161 -3.43 -14.54 3.96
CA ARG A 161 -3.69 -15.95 4.31
C ARG A 161 -5.06 -16.13 4.94
N ASP A 162 -6.08 -15.51 4.34
CA ASP A 162 -7.44 -15.50 4.86
C ASP A 162 -8.10 -16.88 4.71
N MET A 163 -8.06 -17.66 5.78
CA MET A 163 -8.64 -19.00 5.83
C MET A 163 -10.16 -19.00 5.57
N LYS A 164 -10.87 -17.92 5.96
CA LYS A 164 -12.31 -17.82 5.76
C LYS A 164 -12.68 -17.58 4.29
N ALA A 165 -11.76 -17.00 3.50
CA ALA A 165 -11.94 -16.85 2.05
C ALA A 165 -11.69 -18.14 1.26
N ALA A 166 -11.02 -19.12 1.84
CA ALA A 166 -10.61 -20.34 1.13
C ALA A 166 -11.74 -21.06 0.39
N PRO A 167 -12.95 -21.28 0.98
CA PRO A 167 -14.04 -21.97 0.27
C PRO A 167 -14.47 -21.28 -1.03
N GLU A 168 -14.53 -19.94 -1.04
CA GLU A 168 -14.91 -19.18 -2.23
C GLU A 168 -13.76 -19.14 -3.25
N ILE A 169 -12.52 -19.00 -2.80
CA ILE A 169 -11.34 -19.02 -3.69
C ILE A 169 -11.19 -20.38 -4.36
N ILE A 170 -11.44 -21.49 -3.67
CA ILE A 170 -11.42 -22.84 -4.24
C ILE A 170 -12.37 -22.97 -5.43
N LYS A 171 -13.58 -22.41 -5.36
CA LYS A 171 -14.54 -22.41 -6.47
C LYS A 171 -14.01 -21.69 -7.71
N LEU A 172 -13.21 -20.65 -7.52
CA LEU A 172 -12.65 -19.83 -8.59
C LEU A 172 -11.49 -20.52 -9.35
N LEU A 173 -11.00 -21.66 -8.87
CA LEU A 173 -10.01 -22.46 -9.60
C LEU A 173 -10.57 -22.97 -10.95
N GLY A 174 -11.88 -23.14 -11.07
CA GLY A 174 -12.59 -23.49 -12.30
C GLY A 174 -13.20 -22.30 -13.05
N ASP A 175 -12.79 -21.07 -12.75
CA ASP A 175 -13.33 -19.88 -13.41
C ASP A 175 -12.97 -19.86 -14.90
N LYS A 176 -13.88 -19.33 -15.72
CA LYS A 176 -13.70 -19.21 -17.18
C LYS A 176 -12.60 -18.23 -17.57
N ASP A 177 -12.35 -17.23 -16.71
CA ASP A 177 -11.25 -16.31 -16.87
C ASP A 177 -9.95 -16.96 -16.33
N PRO A 178 -8.97 -17.25 -17.19
CA PRO A 178 -7.74 -17.90 -16.79
C PRO A 178 -6.91 -17.06 -15.82
N GLN A 179 -7.08 -15.75 -15.79
CA GLN A 179 -6.39 -14.88 -14.83
C GLN A 179 -6.98 -15.05 -13.43
N ILE A 180 -8.31 -15.20 -13.33
CA ILE A 180 -8.99 -15.47 -12.06
C ILE A 180 -8.60 -16.87 -11.56
N ALA A 181 -8.64 -17.89 -12.40
CA ALA A 181 -8.25 -19.26 -12.03
C ALA A 181 -6.78 -19.34 -11.56
N THR A 182 -5.88 -18.65 -12.27
CA THR A 182 -4.46 -18.56 -11.89
C THR A 182 -4.26 -17.84 -10.55
N ALA A 183 -4.96 -16.73 -10.34
CA ALA A 183 -4.91 -16.00 -9.07
C ALA A 183 -5.47 -16.84 -7.92
N ALA A 184 -6.56 -17.59 -8.17
CA ALA A 184 -7.13 -18.51 -7.18
C ALA A 184 -6.12 -19.59 -6.78
N ALA A 185 -5.46 -20.25 -7.74
CA ALA A 185 -4.41 -21.22 -7.45
C ALA A 185 -3.30 -20.59 -6.58
N ALA A 186 -2.77 -19.43 -6.97
CA ALA A 186 -1.71 -18.74 -6.23
C ALA A 186 -2.15 -18.37 -4.80
N ALA A 187 -3.38 -17.86 -4.63
CA ALA A 187 -3.91 -17.52 -3.31
C ALA A 187 -4.08 -18.77 -2.43
N MET A 188 -4.55 -19.89 -3.00
CA MET A 188 -4.67 -21.18 -2.28
C MET A 188 -3.32 -21.67 -1.77
N GLY A 189 -2.25 -21.53 -2.56
CA GLY A 189 -0.88 -21.84 -2.13
C GLY A 189 -0.42 -21.03 -0.92
N LYS A 190 -0.76 -19.74 -0.87
CA LYS A 190 -0.42 -18.82 0.23
C LYS A 190 -1.27 -19.06 1.49
N ILE A 191 -2.57 -19.29 1.32
CA ILE A 191 -3.50 -19.61 2.41
C ILE A 191 -3.09 -20.93 3.08
N ALA A 192 -2.67 -21.91 2.28
CA ALA A 192 -2.12 -23.17 2.73
C ALA A 192 -3.02 -23.91 3.74
N CYS A 193 -4.31 -24.04 3.41
CA CYS A 193 -5.24 -24.84 4.20
C CYS A 193 -5.33 -26.28 3.69
N PRO A 194 -5.70 -27.28 4.53
CA PRO A 194 -5.87 -28.67 4.09
C PRO A 194 -6.82 -28.80 2.89
N GLY A 195 -7.95 -28.05 2.90
CA GLY A 195 -8.90 -27.98 1.79
C GLY A 195 -8.28 -27.38 0.51
N CYS A 196 -7.41 -26.38 0.66
CA CYS A 196 -6.67 -25.79 -0.46
C CYS A 196 -5.73 -26.81 -1.11
N CYS A 197 -4.94 -27.52 -0.31
CA CYS A 197 -4.03 -28.57 -0.79
C CYS A 197 -4.78 -29.69 -1.53
N LYS A 198 -5.91 -30.15 -0.95
CA LYS A 198 -6.75 -31.18 -1.54
C LYS A 198 -7.27 -30.72 -2.92
N ALA A 199 -7.88 -29.56 -3.00
CA ALA A 199 -8.44 -29.02 -4.24
C ALA A 199 -7.38 -28.78 -5.33
N LEU A 200 -6.18 -28.28 -4.95
CA LEU A 200 -5.05 -28.14 -5.87
C LEU A 200 -4.56 -29.49 -6.39
N GLY A 201 -4.51 -30.52 -5.54
CA GLY A 201 -4.14 -31.88 -5.93
C GLY A 201 -5.13 -32.51 -6.93
N GLU A 202 -6.42 -32.35 -6.66
CA GLU A 202 -7.51 -32.81 -7.55
C GLU A 202 -7.46 -32.06 -8.90
N ALA A 203 -7.29 -30.74 -8.87
CA ALA A 203 -7.15 -29.97 -10.09
C ALA A 203 -5.94 -30.43 -10.91
N LYS A 204 -4.76 -30.59 -10.28
CA LYS A 204 -3.55 -31.05 -10.96
C LYS A 204 -3.74 -32.40 -11.64
N ALA A 205 -4.44 -33.32 -11.00
CA ALA A 205 -4.71 -34.64 -11.56
C ALA A 205 -5.64 -34.62 -12.79
N SER A 206 -6.49 -33.60 -12.91
CA SER A 206 -7.44 -33.42 -14.01
C SER A 206 -6.91 -32.61 -15.19
N LEU A 207 -5.86 -31.78 -14.97
CA LEU A 207 -5.26 -30.93 -15.99
C LEU A 207 -4.41 -31.73 -16.98
N LYS A 208 -4.48 -31.35 -18.27
CA LYS A 208 -3.60 -31.90 -19.31
C LYS A 208 -2.23 -31.23 -19.25
N ALA A 209 -1.23 -31.86 -19.84
CA ALA A 209 0.16 -31.38 -19.80
C ALA A 209 0.36 -29.98 -20.43
N ASP A 210 -0.46 -29.63 -21.42
CA ASP A 210 -0.47 -28.37 -22.16
C ASP A 210 -1.43 -27.32 -21.59
N ASP A 211 -2.11 -27.61 -20.49
CA ASP A 211 -3.03 -26.66 -19.87
C ASP A 211 -2.27 -25.51 -19.22
N ALA A 212 -2.73 -24.27 -19.48
CA ALA A 212 -2.11 -23.06 -18.94
C ALA A 212 -2.07 -23.01 -17.40
N LEU A 213 -2.96 -23.75 -16.73
CA LEU A 213 -3.01 -23.85 -15.28
C LEU A 213 -2.05 -24.89 -14.68
N GLN A 214 -1.41 -25.75 -15.50
CA GLN A 214 -0.51 -26.80 -15.01
C GLN A 214 0.61 -26.26 -14.11
N ILE A 215 1.31 -25.23 -14.57
CA ILE A 215 2.41 -24.62 -13.81
C ILE A 215 1.88 -23.87 -12.57
N PRO A 216 0.89 -22.97 -12.68
CA PRO A 216 0.32 -22.29 -11.52
C PRO A 216 -0.18 -23.24 -10.43
N VAL A 217 -0.94 -24.27 -10.79
CA VAL A 217 -1.49 -25.24 -9.82
C VAL A 217 -0.37 -26.07 -9.20
N THR A 218 0.63 -26.51 -9.99
CA THR A 218 1.76 -27.26 -9.44
C THR A 218 2.55 -26.45 -8.42
N ASN A 219 2.87 -25.20 -8.75
CA ASN A 219 3.60 -24.31 -7.84
C ASN A 219 2.81 -24.04 -6.56
N ALA A 220 1.51 -23.77 -6.69
CA ALA A 220 0.63 -23.54 -5.55
C ALA A 220 0.51 -24.78 -4.65
N LEU A 221 0.42 -25.97 -5.24
CA LEU A 221 0.36 -27.23 -4.50
C LEU A 221 1.65 -27.48 -3.70
N MET A 222 2.82 -27.24 -4.31
CA MET A 222 4.11 -27.34 -3.64
C MET A 222 4.17 -26.36 -2.46
N GLN A 223 3.84 -25.11 -2.68
CA GLN A 223 3.83 -24.08 -1.63
C GLN A 223 2.88 -24.44 -0.48
N CYS A 224 1.69 -24.95 -0.81
CA CYS A 224 0.70 -25.38 0.17
C CYS A 224 1.23 -26.55 1.01
N ALA A 225 1.80 -27.55 0.37
CA ALA A 225 2.37 -28.73 1.04
C ALA A 225 3.54 -28.34 1.96
N GLU A 226 4.46 -27.51 1.50
CA GLU A 226 5.58 -27.01 2.30
C GLU A 226 5.11 -26.23 3.53
N ALA A 227 4.10 -25.37 3.38
CA ALA A 227 3.56 -24.58 4.48
C ALA A 227 2.88 -25.44 5.54
N LEU A 228 2.14 -26.48 5.13
CA LEU A 228 1.51 -27.42 6.05
C LEU A 228 2.54 -28.29 6.78
N ALA A 229 3.54 -28.80 6.06
CA ALA A 229 4.62 -29.58 6.68
C ALA A 229 5.44 -28.75 7.68
N ALA A 230 5.60 -27.44 7.42
CA ALA A 230 6.27 -26.53 8.35
C ALA A 230 5.42 -26.20 9.59
N ALA A 231 4.09 -26.21 9.46
CA ALA A 231 3.18 -26.02 10.59
C ALA A 231 3.16 -27.23 11.52
N ASP A 232 3.13 -28.46 10.96
CA ASP A 232 3.16 -29.71 11.75
C ASP A 232 4.44 -29.82 12.59
N LYS A 233 5.60 -29.49 12.02
CA LYS A 233 6.89 -29.48 12.74
C LYS A 233 7.01 -28.47 13.88
N LYS A 234 6.13 -27.47 13.95
CA LYS A 234 6.10 -26.48 15.04
C LYS A 234 5.12 -26.84 16.14
N ALA A 235 4.27 -27.83 15.89
CA ALA A 235 3.29 -28.33 16.85
C ALA A 235 3.84 -29.46 17.75
N ASP A 236 4.95 -30.10 17.31
CA ASP A 236 5.76 -31.06 18.07
C ASP A 236 6.85 -30.33 18.89
#